data_40348906c7debfc7629e0f1c73300b99
#
_entry.id   40348906c7debfc7629e0f1c73300b99
#
_cell.length_a   1.000
_cell.length_b   1.000
_cell.length_c   1.000
_cell.angle_alpha   90.00
_cell.angle_beta   90.00
_cell.angle_gamma   90.00
#
_symmetry.space_group_name_H-M   'P 1'
#
loop_
_entity.id
_entity.type
_entity.pdbx_description
1 polymer ?
#
loop_
_entity_poly.entity_id
_entity_poly.type
_entity_poly.pdbx_seq_one_letter_code
_entity_poly.pdbx_strand_id
1 'polypeptide(L)'
;MSNTLAGVSLEQVSEQTLDLLGDNFWMFSLFARNFSDSIRERGDRTITRVPASVSVLDLSNGYTASDVTSTEIEIALSNFKGFSMAFTEFEISKAKSPTILERVFTRPAIDATAKAVADDLLALVTPTNFPTKQVRTAANFDSDDLADAAATMTTNKVPRGLRSCMLNPQYTSSLSKDGAIGVASAFGNPLPIQENIISTVHGFGISEYQGIPTANNLQGFYAHPSALCIAARQIARPTYGGAEILDVI
;
A
#
# COMPACT_ATOMS: atom_id res chain seq x y z
N MET A 1 -28.05 20.88 -24.42
CA MET A 1 -29.11 20.33 -23.57
C MET A 1 -28.44 19.35 -22.61
N SER A 2 -28.48 19.66 -21.33
CA SER A 2 -27.87 18.79 -20.30
C SER A 2 -28.92 17.71 -19.99
N ASN A 3 -28.62 16.46 -20.33
CA ASN A 3 -29.43 15.33 -19.90
C ASN A 3 -29.14 15.01 -18.45
N THR A 4 -30.13 15.18 -17.61
CA THR A 4 -30.08 14.76 -16.23
C THR A 4 -30.45 13.28 -16.18
N LEU A 5 -29.49 12.42 -15.84
CA LEU A 5 -29.74 11.02 -15.48
C LEU A 5 -30.60 11.02 -14.21
N ALA A 6 -31.92 10.91 -14.37
CA ALA A 6 -32.84 10.87 -13.25
C ALA A 6 -32.62 9.55 -12.47
N GLY A 7 -32.14 9.65 -11.25
CA GLY A 7 -32.04 8.51 -10.31
C GLY A 7 -30.64 7.97 -10.03
N VAL A 8 -29.59 8.43 -10.73
CA VAL A 8 -28.20 8.17 -10.34
C VAL A 8 -27.53 9.52 -10.24
N SER A 9 -27.32 10.00 -9.05
CA SER A 9 -26.52 11.21 -8.89
C SER A 9 -25.06 10.82 -9.09
N LEU A 10 -24.34 11.61 -9.88
CA LEU A 10 -22.89 11.48 -10.06
C LEU A 10 -22.15 11.55 -8.71
N GLU A 11 -22.76 12.16 -7.70
CA GLU A 11 -22.30 12.13 -6.30
C GLU A 11 -22.29 10.73 -5.69
N GLN A 12 -23.34 9.95 -5.89
CA GLN A 12 -23.40 8.57 -5.38
C GLN A 12 -22.35 7.67 -6.05
N VAL A 13 -22.13 7.83 -7.35
CA VAL A 13 -21.06 7.09 -8.06
C VAL A 13 -19.70 7.49 -7.53
N SER A 14 -19.47 8.76 -7.23
CA SER A 14 -18.22 9.27 -6.68
C SER A 14 -17.95 8.73 -5.28
N GLU A 15 -18.96 8.74 -4.39
CA GLU A 15 -18.83 8.19 -3.03
C GLU A 15 -18.57 6.69 -3.06
N GLN A 16 -19.32 5.94 -3.83
CA GLN A 16 -19.10 4.49 -4.00
C GLN A 16 -17.73 4.17 -4.58
N THR A 17 -17.23 5.01 -5.48
CA THR A 17 -15.88 4.85 -6.05
C THR A 17 -14.80 5.04 -4.99
N LEU A 18 -14.95 6.03 -4.12
CA LEU A 18 -14.01 6.28 -3.02
C LEU A 18 -14.02 5.14 -2.00
N ASP A 19 -15.19 4.62 -1.65
CA ASP A 19 -15.30 3.49 -0.73
C ASP A 19 -14.63 2.23 -1.30
N LEU A 20 -14.91 1.90 -2.56
CA LEU A 20 -14.28 0.76 -3.24
C LEU A 20 -12.77 0.94 -3.41
N LEU A 21 -12.31 2.16 -3.64
CA LEU A 21 -10.88 2.45 -3.69
C LEU A 21 -10.24 2.30 -2.32
N GLY A 22 -10.92 2.73 -1.25
CA GLY A 22 -10.48 2.54 0.13
C GLY A 22 -10.31 1.07 0.49
N ASP A 23 -11.24 0.23 0.07
CA ASP A 23 -11.18 -1.22 0.28
C ASP A 23 -9.97 -1.87 -0.43
N ASN A 24 -9.55 -1.36 -1.58
CA ASN A 24 -8.36 -1.84 -2.28
C ASN A 24 -7.04 -1.34 -1.67
N PHE A 25 -7.07 -0.34 -0.80
CA PHE A 25 -5.87 0.23 -0.17
C PHE A 25 -5.43 -0.47 1.12
N TRP A 26 -6.12 -1.53 1.56
CA TRP A 26 -5.78 -2.25 2.80
C TRP A 26 -4.31 -2.68 2.85
N MET A 27 -3.74 -3.11 1.72
CA MET A 27 -2.35 -3.56 1.67
C MET A 27 -1.35 -2.44 2.00
N PHE A 28 -1.67 -1.18 1.69
CA PHE A 28 -0.76 -0.07 1.95
C PHE A 28 -0.56 0.17 3.43
N SER A 29 -1.56 -0.12 4.26
CA SER A 29 -1.44 -0.03 5.72
C SER A 29 -0.36 -0.94 6.30
N LEU A 30 0.04 -1.99 5.58
CA LEU A 30 1.07 -2.93 6.01
C LEU A 30 2.49 -2.33 5.90
N PHE A 31 2.72 -1.39 5.00
CA PHE A 31 4.06 -0.86 4.74
C PHE A 31 4.13 0.65 4.52
N ALA A 32 3.00 1.35 4.53
CA ALA A 32 2.96 2.80 4.34
C ALA A 32 2.09 3.49 5.40
N ARG A 33 2.52 4.70 5.80
CA ARG A 33 1.69 5.61 6.59
C ARG A 33 0.85 6.47 5.68
N ASN A 34 -0.43 6.55 5.96
CA ASN A 34 -1.37 7.39 5.22
C ASN A 34 -1.45 8.78 5.84
N PHE A 35 -1.16 9.81 5.05
CA PHE A 35 -1.24 11.23 5.40
C PHE A 35 -2.37 11.95 4.64
N SER A 36 -3.30 11.23 4.04
CA SER A 36 -4.39 11.79 3.24
C SER A 36 -5.25 12.78 4.03
N ASP A 37 -5.50 12.53 5.31
CA ASP A 37 -6.27 13.44 6.17
C ASP A 37 -5.59 14.79 6.35
N SER A 38 -4.27 14.86 6.30
CA SER A 38 -3.51 16.10 6.45
C SER A 38 -3.63 17.03 5.23
N ILE A 39 -4.00 16.47 4.07
CA ILE A 39 -4.09 17.21 2.78
C ILE A 39 -5.54 17.33 2.30
N ARG A 40 -6.51 16.81 3.07
CA ARG A 40 -7.90 16.63 2.63
C ARG A 40 -8.59 17.90 2.14
N GLU A 41 -8.35 19.03 2.77
CA GLU A 41 -9.10 20.25 2.46
C GLU A 41 -8.37 21.21 1.53
N ARG A 42 -7.08 21.43 1.73
CA ARG A 42 -6.26 22.36 0.92
C ARG A 42 -4.79 22.03 1.02
N GLY A 43 -4.05 22.38 -0.05
CA GLY A 43 -2.61 22.24 -0.12
C GLY A 43 -2.21 21.17 -1.13
N ASP A 44 -0.98 21.25 -1.58
CA ASP A 44 -0.34 20.34 -2.53
C ASP A 44 0.76 19.51 -1.85
N ARG A 45 0.96 19.72 -0.55
CA ARG A 45 2.01 19.05 0.20
C ARG A 45 1.68 18.95 1.68
N THR A 46 2.22 17.93 2.32
CA THR A 46 2.26 17.80 3.77
C THR A 46 3.70 17.60 4.23
N ILE A 47 4.02 18.09 5.41
CA ILE A 47 5.35 17.97 5.99
C ILE A 47 5.26 17.07 7.22
N THR A 48 6.07 16.02 7.24
CA THR A 48 6.28 15.21 8.44
C THR A 48 7.73 15.35 8.90
N ARG A 49 7.99 15.08 10.18
CA ARG A 49 9.34 15.18 10.76
C ARG A 49 9.81 13.83 11.27
N VAL A 50 11.02 13.47 10.92
CA VAL A 50 11.68 12.32 11.53
C VAL A 50 12.19 12.76 12.90
N PRO A 51 11.88 12.00 13.98
CA PRO A 51 12.44 12.28 15.29
C PRO A 51 13.98 12.29 15.25
N ALA A 52 14.56 13.29 15.87
CA ALA A 52 16.01 13.38 15.97
C ALA A 52 16.56 12.27 16.86
N SER A 53 17.72 11.73 16.51
CA SER A 53 18.48 10.86 17.41
C SER A 53 19.26 11.72 18.40
N VAL A 54 19.03 11.51 19.70
CA VAL A 54 19.72 12.22 20.76
C VAL A 54 20.71 11.25 21.42
N SER A 55 21.96 11.67 21.57
CA SER A 55 22.95 10.94 22.34
C SER A 55 22.86 11.36 23.80
N VAL A 56 22.93 10.38 24.71
CA VAL A 56 23.03 10.66 26.13
C VAL A 56 24.45 11.13 26.43
N LEU A 57 24.58 12.28 27.07
CA LEU A 57 25.85 12.83 27.49
C LEU A 57 26.10 12.51 28.96
N ASP A 58 27.37 12.22 29.30
CA ASP A 58 27.82 12.15 30.69
C ASP A 58 28.00 13.58 31.22
N LEU A 59 27.21 13.93 32.21
CA LEU A 59 27.20 15.27 32.81
C LEU A 59 28.17 15.38 34.01
N SER A 60 28.94 14.36 34.30
CA SER A 60 29.91 14.37 35.41
C SER A 60 30.99 15.45 35.25
N ASN A 61 31.29 15.86 34.04
CA ASN A 61 32.29 16.89 33.71
C ASN A 61 31.69 18.25 33.28
N GLY A 62 30.41 18.50 33.56
CA GLY A 62 29.74 19.75 33.27
C GLY A 62 28.68 19.64 32.15
N TYR A 63 27.95 20.71 31.95
CA TYR A 63 26.86 20.79 31.02
C TYR A 63 27.38 21.24 29.65
N THR A 64 27.32 20.37 28.65
CA THR A 64 27.58 20.74 27.25
C THR A 64 26.29 20.60 26.45
N ALA A 65 25.78 21.69 25.92
CA ALA A 65 24.61 21.65 25.03
C ALA A 65 25.00 21.03 23.67
N SER A 66 24.22 20.09 23.18
CA SER A 66 24.36 19.58 21.82
C SER A 66 23.13 20.01 20.99
N ASP A 67 23.39 20.43 19.76
CA ASP A 67 22.32 20.75 18.84
C ASP A 67 21.62 19.47 18.36
N VAL A 68 20.29 19.47 18.44
CA VAL A 68 19.43 18.38 17.99
C VAL A 68 18.69 18.85 16.76
N THR A 69 18.97 18.22 15.62
CA THR A 69 18.33 18.54 14.36
C THR A 69 17.28 17.48 14.00
N SER A 70 16.08 17.90 13.67
CA SER A 70 15.07 17.03 13.08
C SER A 70 15.06 17.22 11.56
N THR A 71 14.92 16.13 10.82
CA THR A 71 14.81 16.18 9.35
C THR A 71 13.35 16.28 8.95
N GLU A 72 13.03 17.27 8.14
CA GLU A 72 11.72 17.42 7.52
C GLU A 72 11.62 16.51 6.28
N ILE A 73 10.49 15.79 6.16
CA ILE A 73 10.14 15.04 4.96
C ILE A 73 8.87 15.67 4.40
N GLU A 74 8.99 16.14 3.16
CA GLU A 74 7.88 16.71 2.40
C GLU A 74 7.27 15.60 1.53
N ILE A 75 5.94 15.46 1.62
CA ILE A 75 5.15 14.60 0.75
C ILE A 75 4.34 15.54 -0.15
N ALA A 76 4.75 15.64 -1.42
CA ALA A 76 4.08 16.46 -2.41
C ALA A 76 3.12 15.62 -3.26
N LEU A 77 1.94 16.15 -3.54
CA LEU A 77 1.00 15.56 -4.48
C LEU A 77 1.49 15.86 -5.90
N SER A 78 2.12 14.90 -6.55
CA SER A 78 2.73 15.06 -7.87
C SER A 78 2.14 14.15 -8.95
N ASN A 79 1.48 13.07 -8.53
CA ASN A 79 0.92 12.09 -9.45
C ASN A 79 -0.59 12.26 -9.54
N PHE A 80 -1.10 12.35 -10.76
CA PHE A 80 -2.52 12.44 -11.04
C PHE A 80 -2.96 11.16 -11.74
N LYS A 81 -3.78 10.38 -11.07
CA LYS A 81 -4.31 9.13 -11.59
C LYS A 81 -5.83 9.21 -11.63
N GLY A 82 -6.41 8.73 -12.70
CA GLY A 82 -7.85 8.74 -12.87
C GLY A 82 -8.27 7.95 -14.09
N PHE A 83 -9.56 7.83 -14.27
CA PHE A 83 -10.12 7.24 -15.47
C PHE A 83 -11.21 8.16 -16.04
N SER A 84 -11.41 8.08 -17.33
CA SER A 84 -12.46 8.81 -18.03
C SER A 84 -13.28 7.84 -18.86
N MET A 85 -14.60 7.95 -18.76
CA MET A 85 -15.54 7.18 -19.57
C MET A 85 -16.58 8.12 -20.19
N ALA A 86 -16.87 7.92 -21.46
CA ALA A 86 -17.92 8.63 -22.15
C ALA A 86 -18.96 7.64 -22.66
N PHE A 87 -20.21 7.85 -22.31
CA PHE A 87 -21.34 7.08 -22.82
C PHE A 87 -22.22 7.96 -23.69
N THR A 88 -22.62 7.45 -24.83
CA THR A 88 -23.62 8.10 -25.68
C THR A 88 -25.02 7.86 -25.11
N GLU A 89 -25.95 8.79 -25.37
CA GLU A 89 -27.36 8.64 -24.96
C GLU A 89 -27.98 7.32 -25.46
N PHE A 90 -27.57 6.88 -26.63
CA PHE A 90 -28.01 5.64 -27.23
C PHE A 90 -27.51 4.40 -26.45
N GLU A 91 -26.27 4.42 -25.95
CA GLU A 91 -25.72 3.34 -25.14
C GLU A 91 -26.38 3.30 -23.76
N ILE A 92 -26.62 4.46 -23.16
CA ILE A 92 -27.34 4.57 -21.89
C ILE A 92 -28.77 4.07 -22.03
N SER A 93 -29.46 4.41 -23.13
CA SER A 93 -30.82 3.94 -23.38
C SER A 93 -30.94 2.43 -23.60
N LYS A 94 -29.87 1.79 -24.09
CA LYS A 94 -29.80 0.33 -24.26
C LYS A 94 -29.43 -0.40 -22.95
N ALA A 95 -28.86 0.28 -22.02
CA ALA A 95 -28.52 -0.32 -20.73
C ALA A 95 -29.81 -0.62 -19.94
N LYS A 96 -30.03 -1.90 -19.63
CA LYS A 96 -31.23 -2.35 -18.90
C LYS A 96 -31.28 -1.83 -17.45
N SER A 97 -30.14 -1.43 -16.89
CA SER A 97 -30.03 -0.91 -15.52
C SER A 97 -28.73 -0.13 -15.33
N PRO A 98 -28.76 0.98 -14.58
CA PRO A 98 -27.55 1.71 -14.16
C PRO A 98 -26.54 0.83 -13.44
N THR A 99 -27.00 -0.11 -12.64
CA THR A 99 -26.16 -1.08 -11.90
C THR A 99 -25.28 -1.95 -12.82
N ILE A 100 -25.70 -2.17 -14.07
CA ILE A 100 -24.87 -2.92 -15.03
C ILE A 100 -23.69 -2.06 -15.48
N LEU A 101 -23.90 -0.77 -15.71
CA LEU A 101 -22.83 0.16 -16.10
C LEU A 101 -21.78 0.25 -14.96
N GLU A 102 -22.23 0.33 -13.72
CA GLU A 102 -21.37 0.32 -12.57
C GLU A 102 -20.49 -0.95 -12.50
N ARG A 103 -21.10 -2.12 -12.58
CA ARG A 103 -20.38 -3.41 -12.49
C ARG A 103 -19.40 -3.63 -13.64
N VAL A 104 -19.78 -3.27 -14.87
CA VAL A 104 -19.01 -3.61 -16.06
C VAL A 104 -17.89 -2.59 -16.30
N PHE A 105 -18.09 -1.34 -15.94
CA PHE A 105 -17.13 -0.27 -16.29
C PHE A 105 -16.50 0.37 -15.06
N THR A 106 -17.27 0.76 -14.04
CA THR A 106 -16.75 1.52 -12.92
C THR A 106 -15.84 0.68 -12.03
N ARG A 107 -16.23 -0.54 -11.65
CA ARG A 107 -15.38 -1.41 -10.84
C ARG A 107 -14.03 -1.74 -11.49
N PRO A 108 -13.95 -2.20 -12.74
CA PRO A 108 -12.66 -2.45 -13.37
C PRO A 108 -11.78 -1.20 -13.49
N ALA A 109 -12.38 -0.02 -13.64
CA ALA A 109 -11.64 1.23 -13.70
C ALA A 109 -11.06 1.63 -12.33
N ILE A 110 -11.82 1.39 -11.26
CA ILE A 110 -11.34 1.60 -9.87
C ILE A 110 -10.20 0.64 -9.56
N ASP A 111 -10.35 -0.64 -9.89
CA ASP A 111 -9.30 -1.64 -9.69
C ASP A 111 -8.02 -1.28 -10.47
N ALA A 112 -8.17 -0.81 -11.71
CA ALA A 112 -7.05 -0.35 -12.52
C ALA A 112 -6.35 0.89 -11.90
N THR A 113 -7.13 1.83 -11.35
CA THR A 113 -6.60 3.02 -10.68
C THR A 113 -5.87 2.64 -9.39
N ALA A 114 -6.48 1.78 -8.57
CA ALA A 114 -5.86 1.27 -7.34
C ALA A 114 -4.54 0.53 -7.65
N LYS A 115 -4.55 -0.29 -8.71
CA LYS A 115 -3.34 -0.96 -9.18
C LYS A 115 -2.27 0.05 -9.63
N ALA A 116 -2.62 1.07 -10.36
CA ALA A 116 -1.67 2.08 -10.81
C ALA A 116 -1.03 2.84 -9.63
N VAL A 117 -1.79 3.15 -8.58
CA VAL A 117 -1.27 3.75 -7.34
C VAL A 117 -0.35 2.77 -6.60
N ALA A 118 -0.73 1.50 -6.55
CA ALA A 118 0.10 0.44 -5.96
C ALA A 118 1.44 0.30 -6.70
N ASP A 119 1.41 0.28 -8.02
CA ASP A 119 2.60 0.16 -8.86
C ASP A 119 3.55 1.35 -8.65
N ASP A 120 3.03 2.59 -8.55
CA ASP A 120 3.83 3.79 -8.26
C ASP A 120 4.49 3.72 -6.88
N LEU A 121 3.75 3.27 -5.86
CA LEU A 121 4.28 3.15 -4.51
C LEU A 121 5.34 2.04 -4.42
N LEU A 122 5.08 0.90 -5.02
CA LEU A 122 6.00 -0.24 -5.05
C LEU A 122 7.25 0.04 -5.91
N ALA A 123 7.16 0.94 -6.89
CA ALA A 123 8.32 1.38 -7.66
C ALA A 123 9.38 2.09 -6.80
N LEU A 124 9.01 2.60 -5.62
CA LEU A 124 9.95 3.15 -4.65
C LEU A 124 10.77 2.06 -3.91
N VAL A 125 10.36 0.80 -3.97
CA VAL A 125 11.07 -0.32 -3.35
C VAL A 125 12.23 -0.73 -4.26
N THR A 126 13.33 0.00 -4.14
CA THR A 126 14.54 -0.20 -4.94
C THR A 126 15.74 -0.47 -4.04
N PRO A 127 16.79 -1.11 -4.56
CA PRO A 127 18.04 -1.32 -3.80
C PRO A 127 18.71 -0.02 -3.35
N THR A 128 18.42 1.10 -4.01
CA THR A 128 18.94 2.43 -3.65
C THR A 128 18.23 2.96 -2.40
N ASN A 129 16.90 2.87 -2.36
CA ASN A 129 16.11 3.34 -1.24
C ASN A 129 16.17 2.38 -0.04
N PHE A 130 16.27 1.07 -0.33
CA PHE A 130 16.32 -0.01 0.67
C PHE A 130 17.52 -0.92 0.39
N PRO A 131 18.72 -0.54 0.88
CA PRO A 131 19.96 -1.26 0.54
C PRO A 131 20.06 -2.66 1.16
N THR A 132 19.33 -2.91 2.26
CA THR A 132 19.33 -4.23 2.90
C THR A 132 18.53 -5.21 2.05
N LYS A 133 19.19 -6.23 1.52
CA LYS A 133 18.57 -7.23 0.66
C LYS A 133 18.97 -8.64 1.07
N GLN A 134 18.06 -9.57 0.89
CA GLN A 134 18.26 -11.01 0.98
C GLN A 134 18.12 -11.59 -0.42
N VAL A 135 19.05 -12.42 -0.83
CA VAL A 135 19.02 -13.04 -2.16
C VAL A 135 18.74 -14.52 -1.99
N ARG A 136 17.57 -14.95 -2.39
CA ARG A 136 17.13 -16.36 -2.35
C ARG A 136 16.35 -16.71 -3.61
N THR A 137 16.43 -17.95 -4.02
CA THR A 137 15.53 -18.51 -5.04
C THR A 137 14.26 -19.01 -4.38
N ALA A 138 13.14 -19.04 -5.10
CA ALA A 138 11.88 -19.53 -4.55
C ALA A 138 12.00 -20.95 -3.97
N ALA A 139 12.79 -21.82 -4.59
CA ALA A 139 12.97 -23.20 -4.14
C ALA A 139 13.70 -23.34 -2.79
N ASN A 140 14.48 -22.32 -2.40
CA ASN A 140 15.30 -22.32 -1.19
C ASN A 140 14.78 -21.30 -0.14
N PHE A 141 13.62 -20.74 -0.37
CA PHE A 141 13.02 -19.78 0.55
C PHE A 141 12.18 -20.53 1.59
N ASP A 142 12.51 -20.35 2.85
CA ASP A 142 11.92 -21.06 3.99
C ASP A 142 11.68 -20.15 5.21
N SER A 143 11.26 -20.74 6.32
CA SER A 143 11.01 -20.03 7.56
C SER A 143 12.28 -19.46 8.21
N ASP A 144 13.43 -20.07 7.96
CA ASP A 144 14.72 -19.61 8.51
C ASP A 144 15.10 -18.26 7.88
N ASP A 145 14.79 -18.06 6.59
CA ASP A 145 14.98 -16.77 5.91
C ASP A 145 14.17 -15.65 6.55
N LEU A 146 12.96 -15.94 7.03
CA LEU A 146 12.15 -14.98 7.77
C LEU A 146 12.75 -14.68 9.14
N ALA A 147 13.34 -15.67 9.81
CA ALA A 147 14.03 -15.47 11.09
C ALA A 147 15.25 -14.57 10.90
N ASP A 148 16.05 -14.77 9.86
CA ASP A 148 17.21 -13.95 9.51
C ASP A 148 16.78 -12.51 9.18
N ALA A 149 15.68 -12.33 8.44
CA ALA A 149 15.11 -11.02 8.16
C ALA A 149 14.65 -10.31 9.45
N ALA A 150 14.01 -11.04 10.37
CA ALA A 150 13.59 -10.51 11.66
C ALA A 150 14.77 -10.05 12.51
N ALA A 151 15.86 -10.83 12.53
CA ALA A 151 17.11 -10.47 13.20
C ALA A 151 17.73 -9.20 12.60
N THR A 152 17.78 -9.11 11.27
CA THR A 152 18.31 -7.96 10.54
C THR A 152 17.50 -6.69 10.83
N MET A 153 16.16 -6.77 10.78
CA MET A 153 15.30 -5.63 11.11
C MET A 153 15.46 -5.19 12.57
N THR A 154 15.67 -6.15 13.49
CA THR A 154 15.90 -5.84 14.91
C THR A 154 17.26 -5.15 15.10
N THR A 155 18.30 -5.59 14.42
CA THR A 155 19.62 -4.95 14.41
C THR A 155 19.53 -3.51 13.88
N ASN A 156 18.70 -3.29 12.87
CA ASN A 156 18.42 -1.96 12.31
C ASN A 156 17.42 -1.13 13.15
N LYS A 157 17.09 -1.59 14.36
CA LYS A 157 16.20 -0.91 15.32
C LYS A 157 14.77 -0.66 14.79
N VAL A 158 14.31 -1.45 13.84
CA VAL A 158 12.90 -1.41 13.39
C VAL A 158 12.03 -2.02 14.49
N PRO A 159 10.92 -1.38 14.90
CA PRO A 159 10.02 -1.92 15.91
C PRO A 159 9.53 -3.34 15.55
N ARG A 160 9.36 -4.19 16.56
CA ARG A 160 8.92 -5.59 16.35
C ARG A 160 7.42 -5.71 16.01
N GLY A 161 6.63 -4.77 16.50
CA GLY A 161 5.19 -4.76 16.21
C GLY A 161 4.90 -4.35 14.76
N LEU A 162 3.81 -4.88 14.18
CA LEU A 162 3.31 -4.52 12.85
C LEU A 162 4.30 -4.75 11.70
N ARG A 163 5.27 -5.66 11.87
CA ARG A 163 6.11 -6.07 10.75
C ARG A 163 5.30 -6.90 9.78
N SER A 164 5.43 -6.62 8.51
CA SER A 164 4.78 -7.34 7.42
C SER A 164 5.81 -7.88 6.44
N CYS A 165 5.46 -8.97 5.79
CA CYS A 165 6.20 -9.55 4.69
C CYS A 165 5.25 -9.73 3.52
N MET A 166 5.51 -9.07 2.42
CA MET A 166 4.76 -9.21 1.18
C MET A 166 5.57 -10.04 0.20
N LEU A 167 4.98 -11.11 -0.30
CA LEU A 167 5.64 -12.09 -1.14
C LEU A 167 4.91 -12.31 -2.46
N ASN A 168 5.69 -12.61 -3.49
CA ASN A 168 5.18 -13.17 -4.73
C ASN A 168 4.58 -14.56 -4.47
N PRO A 169 3.52 -15.00 -5.18
CA PRO A 169 2.86 -16.30 -5.01
C PRO A 169 3.81 -17.51 -5.01
N GLN A 170 4.88 -17.47 -5.80
CA GLN A 170 5.86 -18.57 -5.82
C GLN A 170 6.60 -18.73 -4.49
N TYR A 171 6.93 -17.62 -3.83
CA TYR A 171 7.62 -17.62 -2.53
C TYR A 171 6.66 -17.99 -1.40
N THR A 172 5.42 -17.53 -1.45
CA THR A 172 4.37 -17.96 -0.52
C THR A 172 4.13 -19.47 -0.63
N SER A 173 4.08 -20.01 -1.84
CA SER A 173 3.95 -21.46 -2.07
C SER A 173 5.14 -22.25 -1.51
N SER A 174 6.36 -21.72 -1.61
CA SER A 174 7.55 -22.38 -1.02
C SER A 174 7.49 -22.37 0.50
N LEU A 175 7.11 -21.26 1.06
CA LEU A 175 6.92 -21.13 2.51
C LEU A 175 5.83 -22.07 3.05
N SER A 176 4.72 -22.24 2.33
CA SER A 176 3.67 -23.20 2.70
C SER A 176 4.14 -24.66 2.67
N LYS A 177 5.15 -24.97 1.86
CA LYS A 177 5.74 -26.32 1.76
C LYS A 177 6.85 -26.57 2.77
N ASP A 178 7.30 -25.53 3.46
CA ASP A 178 8.31 -25.69 4.51
C ASP A 178 7.79 -26.59 5.62
N GLY A 179 8.62 -27.55 6.04
CA GLY A 179 8.25 -28.52 7.08
C GLY A 179 7.93 -27.90 8.44
N ALA A 180 8.45 -26.69 8.73
CA ALA A 180 8.14 -25.97 9.95
C ALA A 180 6.72 -25.36 9.93
N ILE A 181 6.20 -25.01 8.76
CA ILE A 181 4.93 -24.30 8.57
C ILE A 181 3.85 -25.25 8.02
N GLY A 182 4.20 -26.06 7.04
CA GLY A 182 3.30 -26.99 6.36
C GLY A 182 2.85 -28.18 7.21
N VAL A 183 3.44 -28.42 8.36
CA VAL A 183 3.02 -29.48 9.27
C VAL A 183 2.21 -28.88 10.42
N ALA A 184 0.91 -29.11 10.45
CA ALA A 184 0.00 -28.56 11.45
C ALA A 184 0.44 -28.84 12.91
N SER A 185 1.06 -29.97 13.16
CA SER A 185 1.58 -30.33 14.49
C SER A 185 2.82 -29.54 14.91
N ALA A 186 3.62 -29.10 13.94
CA ALA A 186 4.82 -28.29 14.20
C ALA A 186 4.45 -26.79 14.33
N PHE A 187 3.58 -26.30 13.46
CA PHE A 187 3.18 -24.89 13.45
C PHE A 187 2.04 -24.59 14.44
N GLY A 188 1.32 -25.61 14.90
CA GLY A 188 0.19 -25.45 15.83
C GLY A 188 -1.08 -24.85 15.20
N ASN A 189 -1.10 -24.68 13.88
CA ASN A 189 -2.22 -24.11 13.14
C ASN A 189 -2.46 -24.90 11.85
N PRO A 190 -3.69 -25.41 11.57
CA PRO A 190 -3.98 -26.16 10.35
C PRO A 190 -4.25 -25.28 9.11
N LEU A 191 -4.45 -23.96 9.25
CA LEU A 191 -4.82 -23.06 8.16
C LEU A 191 -3.84 -23.05 6.98
N PRO A 192 -2.50 -23.16 7.17
CA PRO A 192 -1.58 -23.21 6.03
C PRO A 192 -1.85 -24.42 5.12
N ILE A 193 -2.27 -25.55 5.67
CA ILE A 193 -2.58 -26.76 4.89
C ILE A 193 -4.00 -26.70 4.30
N GLN A 194 -4.95 -26.20 5.05
CA GLN A 194 -6.37 -26.20 4.66
C GLN A 194 -6.70 -25.10 3.66
N GLU A 195 -6.16 -23.90 3.87
CA GLU A 195 -6.57 -22.70 3.13
C GLU A 195 -5.41 -21.97 2.45
N ASN A 196 -4.18 -22.50 2.57
CA ASN A 196 -2.94 -21.84 2.12
C ASN A 196 -2.75 -20.44 2.73
N ILE A 197 -3.31 -20.21 3.92
CA ILE A 197 -3.19 -18.93 4.65
C ILE A 197 -2.12 -19.06 5.72
N ILE A 198 -1.04 -18.30 5.56
CA ILE A 198 0.01 -18.16 6.55
C ILE A 198 -0.19 -16.81 7.24
N SER A 199 -0.61 -16.82 8.49
CA SER A 199 -0.96 -15.58 9.19
C SER A 199 0.27 -14.83 9.69
N THR A 200 1.07 -15.47 10.54
CA THR A 200 2.23 -14.83 11.16
C THR A 200 3.35 -15.83 11.35
N VAL A 201 4.55 -15.49 10.88
CA VAL A 201 5.77 -16.28 11.04
C VAL A 201 6.90 -15.35 11.49
N HIS A 202 7.64 -15.73 12.56
CA HIS A 202 8.74 -14.95 13.13
C HIS A 202 8.43 -13.46 13.38
N GLY A 203 7.17 -13.15 13.68
CA GLY A 203 6.70 -11.79 13.94
C GLY A 203 6.34 -10.98 12.71
N PHE A 204 6.35 -11.59 11.51
CA PHE A 204 5.85 -11.00 10.28
C PHE A 204 4.43 -11.46 9.99
N GLY A 205 3.52 -10.51 9.72
CA GLY A 205 2.28 -10.81 9.04
C GLY A 205 2.56 -11.09 7.55
N ILE A 206 2.22 -12.29 7.09
CA ILE A 206 2.50 -12.72 5.71
C ILE A 206 1.33 -12.31 4.81
N SER A 207 1.65 -11.69 3.69
CA SER A 207 0.69 -11.30 2.66
C SER A 207 1.20 -11.69 1.29
N GLU A 208 0.31 -12.23 0.47
CA GLU A 208 0.61 -12.56 -0.92
C GLU A 208 0.12 -11.43 -1.83
N TYR A 209 0.98 -11.02 -2.77
CA TYR A 209 0.61 -10.05 -3.78
C TYR A 209 1.25 -10.37 -5.13
N GLN A 210 0.41 -10.55 -6.13
CA GLN A 210 0.83 -10.90 -7.49
C GLN A 210 1.44 -9.69 -8.25
N GLY A 211 1.07 -8.47 -7.89
CA GLY A 211 1.49 -7.24 -8.58
C GLY A 211 2.83 -6.67 -8.13
N ILE A 212 3.70 -7.44 -7.47
CA ILE A 212 5.04 -6.98 -7.10
C ILE A 212 5.83 -6.69 -8.38
N PRO A 213 6.40 -5.46 -8.55
CA PRO A 213 7.20 -5.13 -9.72
C PRO A 213 8.42 -6.03 -9.80
N THR A 214 8.63 -6.66 -10.95
CA THR A 214 9.79 -7.55 -11.18
C THR A 214 11.09 -6.79 -11.46
N ALA A 215 11.05 -5.47 -11.48
CA ALA A 215 12.23 -4.64 -11.61
C ALA A 215 13.24 -4.97 -10.50
N ASN A 216 14.52 -5.03 -10.85
CA ASN A 216 15.60 -5.40 -9.92
C ASN A 216 15.46 -6.79 -9.27
N ASN A 217 14.74 -7.73 -9.89
CA ASN A 217 14.45 -9.05 -9.32
C ASN A 217 13.71 -9.01 -7.98
N LEU A 218 12.92 -7.98 -7.74
CA LEU A 218 12.10 -7.90 -6.52
C LEU A 218 11.05 -9.01 -6.54
N GLN A 219 11.06 -9.87 -5.53
CA GLN A 219 10.11 -10.98 -5.38
C GLN A 219 9.28 -10.88 -4.10
N GLY A 220 9.71 -10.03 -3.20
CA GLY A 220 9.04 -9.74 -1.94
C GLY A 220 9.81 -8.70 -1.17
N PHE A 221 9.21 -8.21 -0.10
CA PHE A 221 9.88 -7.27 0.80
C PHE A 221 9.33 -7.39 2.22
N TYR A 222 10.21 -7.07 3.16
CA TYR A 222 9.88 -6.96 4.58
C TYR A 222 9.69 -5.49 4.91
N ALA A 223 8.62 -5.16 5.58
CA ALA A 223 8.29 -3.77 5.86
C ALA A 223 7.72 -3.58 7.28
N HIS A 224 7.71 -2.32 7.65
CA HIS A 224 6.96 -1.79 8.78
C HIS A 224 6.15 -0.59 8.26
N PRO A 225 4.97 -0.25 8.82
CA PRO A 225 4.13 0.85 8.33
C PRO A 225 4.82 2.21 8.22
N SER A 226 6.00 2.38 8.86
CA SER A 226 6.82 3.60 8.73
C SER A 226 7.81 3.57 7.57
N ALA A 227 7.81 2.52 6.73
CA ALA A 227 8.79 2.39 5.65
C ALA A 227 8.53 3.38 4.51
N LEU A 228 7.27 3.59 4.17
CA LEU A 228 6.83 4.50 3.11
C LEU A 228 5.76 5.47 3.65
N CYS A 229 5.50 6.51 2.89
CA CYS A 229 4.43 7.47 3.15
C CYS A 229 3.56 7.59 1.90
N ILE A 230 2.26 7.62 2.09
CA ILE A 230 1.29 7.84 1.03
C ILE A 230 0.36 8.99 1.44
N ALA A 231 0.01 9.83 0.49
CA ALA A 231 -1.02 10.83 0.64
C ALA A 231 -1.85 10.85 -0.64
N ALA A 232 -3.15 10.80 -0.49
CA ALA A 232 -4.08 10.85 -1.59
C ALA A 232 -5.17 11.89 -1.32
N ARG A 233 -5.60 12.58 -2.35
CA ARG A 233 -6.67 13.55 -2.29
C ARG A 233 -7.51 13.50 -3.55
N GLN A 234 -8.81 13.53 -3.40
CA GLN A 234 -9.71 13.74 -4.53
C GLN A 234 -9.61 15.20 -5.00
N ILE A 235 -9.48 15.41 -6.30
CA ILE A 235 -9.53 16.76 -6.88
C ILE A 235 -10.95 17.30 -6.77
N ALA A 236 -11.07 18.56 -6.32
CA ALA A 236 -12.34 19.24 -6.26
C ALA A 236 -12.98 19.30 -7.67
N ARG A 237 -14.27 18.97 -7.74
CA ARG A 237 -15.03 19.01 -9.00
C ARG A 237 -14.97 20.42 -9.61
N PRO A 238 -14.69 20.53 -10.91
CA PRO A 238 -14.90 21.81 -11.58
C PRO A 238 -16.40 22.16 -11.54
N THR A 239 -16.71 23.35 -11.07
CA THR A 239 -18.09 23.85 -10.91
C THR A 239 -18.78 24.10 -12.27
N TYR A 240 -18.09 23.98 -13.37
CA TYR A 240 -18.59 24.25 -14.72
C TYR A 240 -18.22 23.14 -15.69
N GLY A 241 -19.27 22.52 -16.26
CA GLY A 241 -19.19 21.68 -17.47
C GLY A 241 -18.98 20.21 -17.24
N GLY A 242 -20.00 19.45 -16.97
CA GLY A 242 -20.35 18.10 -17.42
C GLY A 242 -19.30 16.97 -17.50
N ALA A 243 -18.11 17.14 -17.00
CA ALA A 243 -17.12 16.08 -16.91
C ALA A 243 -16.70 15.92 -15.45
N GLU A 244 -17.06 14.81 -14.83
CA GLU A 244 -16.48 14.43 -13.54
C GLU A 244 -15.14 13.76 -13.80
N ILE A 245 -14.09 14.41 -13.33
CA ILE A 245 -12.76 13.81 -13.25
C ILE A 245 -12.61 13.32 -11.81
N LEU A 246 -12.60 12.03 -11.62
CA LEU A 246 -12.19 11.38 -10.39
C LEU A 246 -10.67 11.19 -10.47
N ASP A 247 -9.93 12.14 -9.93
CA ASP A 247 -8.50 12.00 -9.80
C ASP A 247 -8.17 11.52 -8.38
N VAL A 248 -7.61 10.34 -8.30
CA VAL A 248 -6.96 9.83 -7.10
C VAL A 248 -5.47 10.12 -7.24
N ILE A 249 -4.98 10.92 -6.35
CA ILE A 249 -3.57 11.33 -6.32
C ILE A 249 -2.81 10.49 -5.30
#